data_92cc64b0aefef3b2cde2db0a5882628e
#
_entry.id   92cc64b0aefef3b2cde2db0a5882628e
#
_cell.length_a   1.000
_cell.length_b   1.000
_cell.length_c   1.000
_cell.angle_alpha   90.00
_cell.angle_beta   90.00
_cell.angle_gamma   90.00
#
_symmetry.space_group_name_H-M   'P 1'
#
loop_
_entity.id
_entity.type
_entity.pdbx_description
1 polymer ?
#
loop_
_entity_poly.entity_id
_entity_poly.type
_entity_poly.pdbx_seq_one_letter_code
_entity_poly.pdbx_strand_id
1 'polypeptide(L)'
;IGTIPGHTFAMRNDGGVSGHDADGENVNTQLSQEEIAKQLEIKFGPLQDGIYAKLVEKVGDRLYWENWAKKVGDIAQKFIYRINELIKSGKAAREFDAFLKGLQQNINPSVDEEQAIEMIAQHMITRPVFDALFERYRFVENNAVSRSMQKMLDLLEKEELDRDTEALANFYADVRKNVGDIDNLEGKQSIIKTLYEKFFKGAFPKTVAKLGIVYTPVECVDFIIRSVNDILKSDFGCTLSDKNVNILDPFVGTGTFITRLLQSGLIKPEDLERKYRQEIFCNEIVLLAYYIADVNIESVFHELMNREKYLSYD
;
A
#
# COMPACT_ATOMS: atom_id res chain seq x y z
N ILE A 1 4.66 -30.67 -23.69
CA ILE A 1 4.82 -30.81 -25.16
C ILE A 1 5.15 -29.44 -25.68
N GLY A 2 6.41 -29.18 -25.98
CA GLY A 2 6.84 -27.91 -26.57
C GLY A 2 7.15 -28.15 -28.06
N THR A 3 6.56 -27.36 -28.93
CA THR A 3 6.88 -27.32 -30.37
C THR A 3 7.82 -26.14 -30.62
N ILE A 4 9.05 -26.43 -31.04
CA ILE A 4 9.91 -25.47 -31.73
C ILE A 4 9.63 -25.66 -33.21
N PRO A 5 9.51 -24.63 -34.07
CA PRO A 5 9.30 -24.80 -35.49
C PRO A 5 10.38 -25.74 -36.07
N GLY A 6 9.95 -26.87 -36.70
CA GLY A 6 10.81 -27.89 -37.24
C GLY A 6 11.22 -29.03 -36.29
N HIS A 7 10.87 -29.00 -35.01
CA HIS A 7 11.20 -30.03 -34.04
C HIS A 7 9.99 -30.46 -33.23
N THR A 8 9.84 -31.73 -32.95
CA THR A 8 8.79 -32.29 -32.09
C THR A 8 9.42 -33.25 -31.10
N PHE A 9 9.44 -32.88 -29.82
CA PHE A 9 10.01 -33.68 -28.74
C PHE A 9 9.00 -33.89 -27.61
N ALA A 10 9.03 -35.10 -27.03
CA ALA A 10 8.27 -35.43 -25.82
C ALA A 10 9.18 -36.09 -24.78
N MET A 11 9.07 -35.68 -23.51
CA MET A 11 9.76 -36.36 -22.41
C MET A 11 9.09 -37.71 -22.12
N ARG A 12 9.87 -38.74 -21.96
CA ARG A 12 9.43 -40.07 -21.55
C ARG A 12 9.52 -40.24 -20.05
N ASN A 13 8.76 -41.18 -19.50
CA ASN A 13 8.73 -41.47 -18.06
C ASN A 13 10.07 -41.95 -17.49
N ASP A 14 11.01 -42.40 -18.35
CA ASP A 14 12.36 -42.83 -17.99
C ASP A 14 13.40 -41.69 -18.04
N GLY A 15 12.95 -40.43 -18.23
CA GLY A 15 13.82 -39.25 -18.34
C GLY A 15 14.47 -39.09 -19.73
N GLY A 16 14.13 -39.92 -20.71
CA GLY A 16 14.59 -39.77 -22.09
C GLY A 16 13.71 -38.79 -22.88
N VAL A 17 14.28 -38.28 -23.98
CA VAL A 17 13.57 -37.44 -24.94
C VAL A 17 13.38 -38.23 -26.22
N SER A 18 12.18 -38.26 -26.75
CA SER A 18 11.86 -38.85 -28.04
C SER A 18 11.14 -37.83 -28.92
N GLY A 19 11.44 -37.82 -30.20
CA GLY A 19 10.85 -36.93 -31.18
C GLY A 19 11.57 -36.96 -32.52
N HIS A 20 11.33 -35.95 -33.34
CA HIS A 20 12.00 -35.76 -34.63
C HIS A 20 12.81 -34.46 -34.58
N ASP A 21 14.01 -34.47 -35.14
CA ASP A 21 14.81 -33.27 -35.38
C ASP A 21 14.29 -32.46 -36.60
N ALA A 22 15.02 -31.41 -36.97
CA ALA A 22 14.65 -30.54 -38.07
C ALA A 22 14.66 -31.26 -39.45
N ASP A 23 15.41 -32.36 -39.56
CA ASP A 23 15.53 -33.14 -40.77
C ASP A 23 14.54 -34.33 -40.79
N GLY A 24 13.72 -34.49 -39.74
CA GLY A 24 12.70 -35.56 -39.64
C GLY A 24 13.24 -36.88 -39.16
N GLU A 25 14.50 -36.93 -38.71
CA GLU A 25 15.08 -38.16 -38.14
C GLU A 25 14.61 -38.38 -36.70
N ASN A 26 14.42 -39.68 -36.36
CA ASN A 26 14.02 -40.06 -35.00
C ASN A 26 15.17 -39.87 -34.01
N VAL A 27 15.00 -38.95 -33.08
CA VAL A 27 15.95 -38.73 -31.99
C VAL A 27 15.48 -39.49 -30.74
N ASN A 28 16.27 -40.43 -30.31
CA ASN A 28 16.02 -41.24 -29.13
C ASN A 28 17.28 -41.20 -28.24
N THR A 29 17.45 -40.12 -27.49
CA THR A 29 18.63 -39.89 -26.65
C THR A 29 18.23 -39.96 -25.18
N GLN A 30 18.90 -40.82 -24.41
CA GLN A 30 18.84 -40.76 -22.95
C GLN A 30 19.77 -39.64 -22.45
N LEU A 31 19.19 -38.57 -21.92
CA LEU A 31 19.94 -37.49 -21.28
C LEU A 31 20.21 -37.87 -19.82
N SER A 32 21.39 -37.54 -19.32
CA SER A 32 21.68 -37.64 -17.90
C SER A 32 20.79 -36.66 -17.09
N GLN A 33 20.57 -36.92 -15.80
CA GLN A 33 19.79 -36.03 -14.93
C GLN A 33 20.38 -34.61 -14.89
N GLU A 34 21.71 -34.48 -14.98
CA GLU A 34 22.41 -33.20 -15.04
C GLU A 34 22.15 -32.43 -16.34
N GLU A 35 22.11 -33.12 -17.47
CA GLU A 35 21.79 -32.52 -18.76
C GLU A 35 20.33 -32.11 -18.85
N ILE A 36 19.42 -32.91 -18.27
CA ILE A 36 17.99 -32.55 -18.13
C ILE A 36 17.83 -31.31 -17.25
N ALA A 37 18.50 -31.26 -16.09
CA ALA A 37 18.47 -30.10 -15.20
C ALA A 37 19.02 -28.85 -15.89
N LYS A 38 20.13 -28.97 -16.61
CA LYS A 38 20.74 -27.86 -17.35
C LYS A 38 19.89 -27.37 -18.52
N GLN A 39 19.20 -28.25 -19.23
CA GLN A 39 18.26 -27.89 -20.28
C GLN A 39 16.98 -27.27 -19.72
N LEU A 40 16.51 -27.71 -18.56
CA LEU A 40 15.39 -27.10 -17.83
C LEU A 40 15.78 -25.71 -17.35
N GLU A 41 16.96 -25.50 -16.78
CA GLU A 41 17.47 -24.18 -16.39
C GLU A 41 17.52 -23.21 -17.58
N ILE A 42 18.05 -23.66 -18.74
CA ILE A 42 18.15 -22.85 -19.96
C ILE A 42 16.74 -22.50 -20.52
N LYS A 43 15.77 -23.40 -20.38
CA LYS A 43 14.39 -23.15 -20.89
C LYS A 43 13.51 -22.37 -19.93
N PHE A 44 13.73 -22.54 -18.64
CA PHE A 44 12.91 -21.85 -17.61
C PHE A 44 13.45 -20.46 -17.22
N GLY A 45 14.75 -20.18 -17.43
CA GLY A 45 15.33 -18.88 -17.16
C GLY A 45 14.58 -17.73 -17.85
N PRO A 46 14.46 -17.73 -19.18
CA PRO A 46 13.72 -16.68 -19.90
C PRO A 46 12.22 -16.61 -19.54
N LEU A 47 11.60 -17.75 -19.20
CA LEU A 47 10.22 -17.79 -18.75
C LEU A 47 10.09 -17.22 -17.33
N GLN A 48 11.01 -17.55 -16.45
CA GLN A 48 11.08 -17.02 -15.09
C GLN A 48 11.32 -15.51 -15.11
N ASP A 49 12.23 -15.04 -15.95
CA ASP A 49 12.50 -13.61 -16.15
C ASP A 49 11.29 -12.89 -16.73
N GLY A 50 10.59 -13.50 -17.70
CA GLY A 50 9.37 -12.96 -18.27
C GLY A 50 8.19 -12.92 -17.27
N ILE A 51 8.05 -13.95 -16.43
CA ILE A 51 7.05 -13.96 -15.34
C ILE A 51 7.41 -12.93 -14.29
N TYR A 52 8.69 -12.82 -13.91
CA TYR A 52 9.16 -11.83 -12.95
C TYR A 52 8.96 -10.41 -13.47
N ALA A 53 9.31 -10.12 -14.73
CA ALA A 53 9.08 -8.83 -15.36
C ALA A 53 7.59 -8.44 -15.36
N LYS A 54 6.68 -9.38 -15.69
CA LYS A 54 5.23 -9.15 -15.60
C LYS A 54 4.71 -9.01 -14.19
N LEU A 55 5.30 -9.70 -13.21
CA LEU A 55 4.99 -9.52 -11.80
C LEU A 55 5.42 -8.15 -11.32
N VAL A 56 6.62 -7.68 -11.68
CA VAL A 56 7.12 -6.35 -11.36
C VAL A 56 6.24 -5.28 -11.98
N GLU A 57 5.83 -5.44 -13.25
CA GLU A 57 4.90 -4.56 -13.93
C GLU A 57 3.54 -4.44 -13.20
N LYS A 58 3.04 -5.56 -12.65
CA LYS A 58 1.71 -5.59 -12.00
C LYS A 58 1.72 -5.22 -10.52
N VAL A 59 2.77 -5.60 -9.78
CA VAL A 59 2.80 -5.50 -8.30
C VAL A 59 4.00 -4.72 -7.77
N GLY A 60 4.87 -4.22 -8.64
CA GLY A 60 6.11 -3.53 -8.27
C GLY A 60 7.25 -4.46 -7.83
N ASP A 61 8.47 -3.95 -7.87
CA ASP A 61 9.65 -4.69 -7.42
C ASP A 61 9.73 -4.74 -5.89
N ARG A 62 9.48 -5.91 -5.32
CA ARG A 62 9.50 -6.12 -3.88
C ARG A 62 10.89 -5.86 -3.26
N LEU A 63 11.97 -6.25 -3.92
CA LEU A 63 13.34 -6.04 -3.43
C LEU A 63 13.71 -4.56 -3.41
N TYR A 64 13.25 -3.80 -4.41
CA TYR A 64 13.40 -2.36 -4.43
C TYR A 64 12.75 -1.73 -3.19
N TRP A 65 11.50 -2.08 -2.89
CA TRP A 65 10.76 -1.52 -1.77
C TRP A 65 11.30 -1.93 -0.40
N GLU A 66 11.88 -3.13 -0.27
CA GLU A 66 12.57 -3.56 0.95
C GLU A 66 13.86 -2.76 1.20
N ASN A 67 14.66 -2.54 0.17
CA ASN A 67 15.85 -1.71 0.24
C ASN A 67 15.52 -0.23 0.48
N TRP A 68 14.46 0.25 -0.15
CA TRP A 68 13.90 1.57 0.04
C TRP A 68 13.52 1.79 1.52
N ALA A 69 12.72 0.92 2.09
CA ALA A 69 12.26 1.04 3.47
C ALA A 69 13.42 1.15 4.48
N LYS A 70 14.52 0.43 4.23
CA LYS A 70 15.72 0.53 5.07
C LYS A 70 16.41 1.89 4.99
N LYS A 71 16.61 2.40 3.78
CA LYS A 71 17.23 3.72 3.55
C LYS A 71 16.39 4.86 4.14
N VAL A 72 15.08 4.74 4.04
CA VAL A 72 14.15 5.75 4.52
C VAL A 72 14.07 5.80 6.04
N GLY A 73 14.32 4.70 6.72
CA GLY A 73 14.46 4.71 8.19
C GLY A 73 15.53 5.67 8.68
N ASP A 74 16.69 5.69 8.03
CA ASP A 74 17.78 6.61 8.37
C ASP A 74 17.41 8.08 8.08
N ILE A 75 16.68 8.31 6.99
CA ILE A 75 16.19 9.65 6.62
C ILE A 75 15.15 10.14 7.64
N ALA A 76 14.24 9.27 8.07
CA ALA A 76 13.23 9.60 9.08
C ALA A 76 13.86 10.08 10.39
N GLN A 77 14.91 9.40 10.87
CA GLN A 77 15.61 9.79 12.09
C GLN A 77 16.29 11.16 11.94
N LYS A 78 16.85 11.47 10.78
CA LYS A 78 17.42 12.78 10.50
C LYS A 78 16.36 13.88 10.50
N PHE A 79 15.19 13.64 9.94
CA PHE A 79 14.08 14.60 9.97
C PHE A 79 13.58 14.84 11.40
N ILE A 80 13.36 13.77 12.17
CA ILE A 80 12.96 13.87 13.57
C ILE A 80 13.97 14.73 14.34
N TYR A 81 15.26 14.47 14.18
CA TYR A 81 16.29 15.26 14.83
C TYR A 81 16.23 16.76 14.45
N ARG A 82 16.10 17.06 13.16
CA ARG A 82 16.02 18.45 12.68
C ARG A 82 14.78 19.18 13.13
N ILE A 83 13.61 18.52 13.07
CA ILE A 83 12.35 19.09 13.57
C ILE A 83 12.50 19.45 15.05
N ASN A 84 13.07 18.56 15.84
CA ASN A 84 13.34 18.81 17.25
C ASN A 84 14.25 20.04 17.46
N GLU A 85 15.34 20.18 16.69
CA GLU A 85 16.22 21.32 16.79
C GLU A 85 15.55 22.65 16.41
N LEU A 86 14.68 22.65 15.40
CA LEU A 86 13.90 23.82 15.01
C LEU A 86 12.90 24.26 16.09
N ILE A 87 12.22 23.28 16.71
CA ILE A 87 11.30 23.54 17.82
C ILE A 87 12.07 24.10 19.02
N LYS A 88 13.18 23.46 19.43
CA LYS A 88 14.01 23.91 20.56
C LYS A 88 14.65 25.28 20.36
N SER A 89 14.98 25.61 19.11
CA SER A 89 15.53 26.95 18.78
C SER A 89 14.49 28.08 18.83
N GLY A 90 13.20 27.74 18.99
CA GLY A 90 12.09 28.66 19.01
C GLY A 90 11.57 29.09 17.63
N LYS A 91 12.23 28.71 16.54
CA LYS A 91 11.87 29.11 15.17
C LYS A 91 10.54 28.54 14.70
N ALA A 92 10.17 27.34 15.16
CA ALA A 92 8.92 26.66 14.81
C ALA A 92 8.02 26.38 16.03
N ALA A 93 8.36 26.87 17.20
CA ALA A 93 7.69 26.49 18.45
C ALA A 93 6.20 26.82 18.48
N ARG A 94 5.80 27.99 17.96
CA ARG A 94 4.41 28.45 17.95
C ARG A 94 3.55 27.64 16.99
N GLU A 95 4.05 27.38 15.80
CA GLU A 95 3.37 26.64 14.76
C GLU A 95 3.24 25.16 15.14
N PHE A 96 4.29 24.62 15.76
CA PHE A 96 4.26 23.27 16.30
C PHE A 96 3.26 23.11 17.45
N ASP A 97 3.21 24.07 18.40
CA ASP A 97 2.23 24.04 19.49
C ASP A 97 0.78 24.11 18.95
N ALA A 98 0.54 24.93 17.91
CA ALA A 98 -0.76 25.00 17.26
C ALA A 98 -1.11 23.69 16.53
N PHE A 99 -0.13 23.06 15.87
CA PHE A 99 -0.29 21.78 15.22
C PHE A 99 -0.58 20.66 16.23
N LEU A 100 0.21 20.54 17.30
CA LEU A 100 0.00 19.56 18.37
C LEU A 100 -1.39 19.68 19.01
N LYS A 101 -1.82 20.91 19.32
CA LYS A 101 -3.17 21.17 19.83
C LYS A 101 -4.26 20.76 18.84
N GLY A 102 -4.03 21.00 17.55
CA GLY A 102 -4.92 20.54 16.49
C GLY A 102 -5.06 19.00 16.45
N LEU A 103 -3.95 18.28 16.58
CA LEU A 103 -3.97 16.82 16.69
C LEU A 103 -4.70 16.32 17.93
N GLN A 104 -4.44 16.95 19.09
CA GLN A 104 -5.07 16.58 20.36
C GLN A 104 -6.58 16.84 20.36
N GLN A 105 -7.04 17.88 19.68
CA GLN A 105 -8.46 18.23 19.61
C GLN A 105 -9.25 17.39 18.59
N ASN A 106 -8.62 17.05 17.46
CA ASN A 106 -9.35 16.47 16.32
C ASN A 106 -9.05 14.97 16.10
N ILE A 107 -7.92 14.45 16.62
CA ILE A 107 -7.54 13.07 16.42
C ILE A 107 -7.54 12.31 17.77
N ASN A 108 -6.62 12.66 18.68
CA ASN A 108 -6.49 11.98 19.95
C ASN A 108 -5.85 12.88 21.01
N PRO A 109 -6.53 13.16 22.14
CA PRO A 109 -6.00 14.00 23.23
C PRO A 109 -4.69 13.50 23.83
N SER A 110 -4.33 12.22 23.66
CA SER A 110 -3.12 11.61 24.20
C SER A 110 -1.90 11.74 23.30
N VAL A 111 -2.00 12.41 22.14
CA VAL A 111 -0.85 12.67 21.26
C VAL A 111 0.15 13.57 21.98
N ASP A 112 1.37 13.10 22.14
CA ASP A 112 2.48 13.84 22.72
C ASP A 112 3.36 14.51 21.64
N GLU A 113 4.33 15.30 22.09
CA GLU A 113 5.25 16.02 21.18
C GLU A 113 6.08 15.05 20.32
N GLU A 114 6.56 13.94 20.88
CA GLU A 114 7.37 12.94 20.16
C GLU A 114 6.54 12.32 19.04
N GLN A 115 5.30 11.94 19.32
CA GLN A 115 4.37 11.39 18.34
C GLN A 115 4.02 12.41 17.25
N ALA A 116 3.79 13.66 17.59
CA ALA A 116 3.50 14.72 16.62
C ALA A 116 4.69 14.96 15.67
N ILE A 117 5.91 14.93 16.19
CA ILE A 117 7.15 15.05 15.39
C ILE A 117 7.32 13.84 14.47
N GLU A 118 7.06 12.62 14.98
CA GLU A 118 7.05 11.42 14.15
C GLU A 118 6.03 11.50 13.03
N MET A 119 4.81 12.01 13.30
CA MET A 119 3.77 12.20 12.28
C MET A 119 4.21 13.17 11.17
N ILE A 120 4.88 14.29 11.52
CA ILE A 120 5.42 15.20 10.52
C ILE A 120 6.48 14.50 9.67
N ALA A 121 7.42 13.78 10.29
CA ALA A 121 8.46 13.05 9.57
C ALA A 121 7.87 11.97 8.65
N GLN A 122 6.87 11.22 9.11
CA GLN A 122 6.14 10.25 8.31
C GLN A 122 5.50 10.91 7.09
N HIS A 123 4.79 12.02 7.29
CA HIS A 123 4.14 12.75 6.21
C HIS A 123 5.15 13.26 5.17
N MET A 124 6.24 13.89 5.61
CA MET A 124 7.29 14.39 4.71
C MET A 124 7.83 13.31 3.78
N ILE A 125 8.05 12.11 4.32
CA ILE A 125 8.65 11.00 3.57
C ILE A 125 7.63 10.31 2.67
N THR A 126 6.41 10.14 3.15
CA THR A 126 5.40 9.32 2.45
C THR A 126 4.61 10.11 1.41
N ARG A 127 4.42 11.42 1.63
CA ARG A 127 3.67 12.29 0.71
C ARG A 127 4.07 12.13 -0.75
N PRO A 128 5.35 12.21 -1.15
CA PRO A 128 5.70 12.10 -2.58
C PRO A 128 5.40 10.73 -3.17
N VAL A 129 5.37 9.69 -2.34
CA VAL A 129 4.99 8.34 -2.77
C VAL A 129 3.48 8.27 -3.03
N PHE A 130 2.68 8.83 -2.12
CA PHE A 130 1.22 8.90 -2.30
C PHE A 130 0.85 9.78 -3.50
N ASP A 131 1.50 10.93 -3.67
CA ASP A 131 1.30 11.81 -4.83
C ASP A 131 1.61 11.08 -6.14
N ALA A 132 2.70 10.29 -6.18
CA ALA A 132 3.08 9.54 -7.38
C ALA A 132 2.13 8.37 -7.68
N LEU A 133 1.68 7.64 -6.64
CA LEU A 133 0.76 6.49 -6.80
C LEU A 133 -0.67 6.91 -7.13
N PHE A 134 -1.11 8.03 -6.56
CA PHE A 134 -2.51 8.47 -6.56
C PHE A 134 -2.69 9.90 -7.09
N GLU A 135 -1.91 10.27 -8.11
CA GLU A 135 -1.96 11.59 -8.75
C GLU A 135 -3.39 12.00 -9.16
N ARG A 136 -4.21 11.04 -9.62
CA ARG A 136 -5.60 11.28 -10.01
C ARG A 136 -6.50 11.73 -8.86
N TYR A 137 -6.19 11.31 -7.65
CA TYR A 137 -7.03 11.58 -6.46
C TYR A 137 -6.64 12.86 -5.75
N ARG A 138 -5.49 13.48 -6.08
CA ARG A 138 -4.97 14.67 -5.40
C ARG A 138 -5.03 14.53 -3.87
N PHE A 139 -4.65 13.36 -3.39
CA PHE A 139 -4.78 12.94 -2.00
C PHE A 139 -4.30 14.00 -1.00
N VAL A 140 -3.11 14.55 -1.21
CA VAL A 140 -2.53 15.55 -0.29
C VAL A 140 -3.33 16.84 -0.24
N GLU A 141 -3.91 17.27 -1.35
CA GLU A 141 -4.71 18.49 -1.43
C GLU A 141 -6.09 18.32 -0.78
N ASN A 142 -6.67 17.13 -0.86
CA ASN A 142 -8.03 16.83 -0.41
C ASN A 142 -8.10 16.37 1.05
N ASN A 143 -7.07 15.67 1.53
CA ASN A 143 -7.05 15.15 2.90
C ASN A 143 -6.86 16.26 3.95
N ALA A 144 -7.75 16.35 4.94
CA ALA A 144 -7.75 17.40 5.96
C ALA A 144 -6.51 17.38 6.86
N VAL A 145 -6.02 16.19 7.23
CA VAL A 145 -4.82 16.02 8.05
C VAL A 145 -3.58 16.43 7.26
N SER A 146 -3.51 16.02 5.99
CA SER A 146 -2.42 16.40 5.08
C SER A 146 -2.34 17.93 4.90
N ARG A 147 -3.47 18.61 4.72
CA ARG A 147 -3.51 20.09 4.63
C ARG A 147 -3.05 20.78 5.94
N SER A 148 -3.38 20.20 7.09
CA SER A 148 -2.93 20.74 8.38
C SER A 148 -1.42 20.60 8.54
N MET A 149 -0.85 19.48 8.11
CA MET A 149 0.61 19.25 8.11
C MET A 149 1.34 20.12 7.12
N GLN A 150 0.73 20.45 5.97
CA GLN A 150 1.37 21.27 4.95
C GLN A 150 1.82 22.63 5.48
N LYS A 151 1.05 23.26 6.34
CA LYS A 151 1.44 24.55 6.97
C LYS A 151 2.72 24.42 7.78
N MET A 152 2.87 23.29 8.47
CA MET A 152 4.08 23.02 9.22
C MET A 152 5.28 22.72 8.31
N LEU A 153 5.04 21.99 7.20
CA LEU A 153 6.06 21.71 6.20
C LEU A 153 6.55 22.96 5.51
N ASP A 154 5.66 23.85 5.09
CA ASP A 154 6.01 25.12 4.44
C ASP A 154 6.95 25.97 5.33
N LEU A 155 6.82 25.87 6.64
CA LEU A 155 7.68 26.51 7.57
C LEU A 155 9.05 25.81 7.66
N LEU A 156 9.05 24.49 7.72
CA LEU A 156 10.28 23.69 7.78
C LEU A 156 11.11 23.82 6.48
N GLU A 157 10.45 23.89 5.32
CA GLU A 157 11.10 24.11 4.02
C GLU A 157 11.78 25.48 3.94
N LYS A 158 11.20 26.52 4.53
CA LYS A 158 11.80 27.87 4.57
C LYS A 158 13.08 27.97 5.42
N GLU A 159 13.27 27.07 6.36
CA GLU A 159 14.40 27.06 7.29
C GLU A 159 15.58 26.18 6.80
N GLU A 160 15.75 26.03 5.49
CA GLU A 160 16.87 25.31 4.83
C GLU A 160 17.07 23.85 5.27
N LEU A 161 16.03 23.03 5.14
CA LEU A 161 16.14 21.56 5.13
C LEU A 161 16.90 21.04 3.89
N ASP A 162 17.33 21.95 3.02
CA ASP A 162 17.82 21.70 1.65
C ASP A 162 19.07 20.83 1.53
N ARG A 163 19.87 20.66 2.58
CA ARG A 163 21.12 19.89 2.47
C ARG A 163 20.95 18.37 2.36
N ASP A 164 19.81 17.84 2.81
CA ASP A 164 19.49 16.42 2.66
C ASP A 164 18.49 16.16 1.51
N THR A 165 18.00 17.23 0.84
CA THR A 165 17.03 17.17 -0.25
C THR A 165 17.56 16.51 -1.51
N GLU A 166 18.87 16.56 -1.79
CA GLU A 166 19.42 15.92 -2.98
C GLU A 166 19.31 14.38 -2.90
N ALA A 167 19.63 13.79 -1.74
CA ALA A 167 19.47 12.36 -1.51
C ALA A 167 17.98 11.94 -1.58
N LEU A 168 17.08 12.80 -1.08
CA LEU A 168 15.64 12.62 -1.18
C LEU A 168 15.13 12.88 -2.60
N ALA A 169 15.59 13.88 -3.32
CA ALA A 169 15.19 14.17 -4.69
C ALA A 169 15.53 13.00 -5.62
N ASN A 170 16.75 12.46 -5.51
CA ASN A 170 17.15 11.25 -6.23
C ASN A 170 16.28 10.05 -5.84
N PHE A 171 16.02 9.90 -4.56
CA PHE A 171 15.13 8.87 -4.03
C PHE A 171 13.70 9.01 -4.57
N TYR A 172 13.11 10.21 -4.59
CA TYR A 172 11.76 10.42 -5.13
C TYR A 172 11.70 10.28 -6.66
N ALA A 173 12.78 10.60 -7.36
CA ALA A 173 12.88 10.34 -8.79
C ALA A 173 12.85 8.83 -9.08
N ASP A 174 13.58 8.04 -8.28
CA ASP A 174 13.57 6.58 -8.35
C ASP A 174 12.20 6.00 -8.00
N VAL A 175 11.54 6.52 -6.96
CA VAL A 175 10.16 6.11 -6.61
C VAL A 175 9.21 6.36 -7.78
N ARG A 176 9.19 7.59 -8.32
CA ARG A 176 8.33 7.94 -9.46
C ARG A 176 8.55 7.06 -10.67
N LYS A 177 9.80 6.74 -10.97
CA LYS A 177 10.15 5.84 -12.08
C LYS A 177 9.60 4.43 -11.85
N ASN A 178 9.77 3.86 -10.65
CA ASN A 178 9.33 2.51 -10.33
C ASN A 178 7.82 2.38 -10.11
N VAL A 179 7.15 3.50 -9.77
CA VAL A 179 5.69 3.56 -9.59
C VAL A 179 4.97 3.80 -10.92
N GLY A 180 5.59 4.54 -11.84
CA GLY A 180 4.98 4.91 -13.13
C GLY A 180 4.58 3.72 -14.00
N ASP A 181 5.22 2.56 -13.78
CA ASP A 181 4.94 1.32 -14.51
C ASP A 181 3.77 0.50 -13.90
N ILE A 182 3.15 0.98 -12.81
CA ILE A 182 2.11 0.25 -12.08
C ILE A 182 0.74 0.87 -12.33
N ASP A 183 0.00 0.27 -13.25
CA ASP A 183 -1.29 0.81 -13.72
C ASP A 183 -2.50 0.31 -12.93
N ASN A 184 -2.39 -0.84 -12.23
CA ASN A 184 -3.52 -1.45 -11.55
C ASN A 184 -3.57 -1.14 -10.06
N LEU A 185 -4.78 -1.10 -9.51
CA LEU A 185 -5.05 -0.80 -8.11
C LEU A 185 -4.40 -1.81 -7.16
N GLU A 186 -4.43 -3.11 -7.50
CA GLU A 186 -3.85 -4.18 -6.68
C GLU A 186 -2.34 -4.03 -6.53
N GLY A 187 -1.64 -3.66 -7.60
CA GLY A 187 -0.21 -3.34 -7.57
C GLY A 187 0.10 -2.14 -6.67
N LYS A 188 -0.69 -1.07 -6.78
CA LYS A 188 -0.57 0.12 -5.93
C LYS A 188 -0.80 -0.22 -4.46
N GLN A 189 -1.85 -0.97 -4.15
CA GLN A 189 -2.14 -1.44 -2.79
C GLN A 189 -1.03 -2.34 -2.23
N SER A 190 -0.46 -3.22 -3.06
CA SER A 190 0.67 -4.08 -2.66
C SER A 190 1.91 -3.27 -2.29
N ILE A 191 2.21 -2.21 -3.04
CA ILE A 191 3.32 -1.29 -2.71
C ILE A 191 3.05 -0.59 -1.38
N ILE A 192 1.87 -0.02 -1.21
CA ILE A 192 1.50 0.67 0.03
C ILE A 192 1.61 -0.25 1.22
N LYS A 193 1.10 -1.48 1.10
CA LYS A 193 1.24 -2.51 2.14
C LYS A 193 2.70 -2.77 2.47
N THR A 194 3.54 -2.95 1.46
CA THR A 194 4.99 -3.20 1.63
C THR A 194 5.68 -2.00 2.29
N LEU A 195 5.35 -0.79 1.85
CA LEU A 195 5.84 0.45 2.46
C LEU A 195 5.47 0.51 3.94
N TYR A 196 4.21 0.29 4.26
CA TYR A 196 3.73 0.31 5.64
C TYR A 196 4.43 -0.74 6.50
N GLU A 197 4.42 -2.00 6.06
CA GLU A 197 5.01 -3.11 6.82
C GLU A 197 6.51 -2.97 7.05
N LYS A 198 7.25 -2.56 6.03
CA LYS A 198 8.72 -2.52 6.06
C LYS A 198 9.25 -1.18 6.57
N PHE A 199 8.71 -0.08 6.04
CA PHE A 199 9.13 1.26 6.43
C PHE A 199 8.75 1.56 7.87
N PHE A 200 7.49 1.36 8.24
CA PHE A 200 7.02 1.73 9.56
C PHE A 200 7.72 0.93 10.66
N LYS A 201 7.91 -0.38 10.45
CA LYS A 201 8.68 -1.23 11.37
C LYS A 201 10.14 -0.82 11.47
N GLY A 202 10.74 -0.39 10.36
CA GLY A 202 12.15 0.02 10.31
C GLY A 202 12.40 1.41 10.89
N ALA A 203 11.57 2.38 10.54
CA ALA A 203 11.75 3.78 10.91
C ALA A 203 11.20 4.12 12.32
N PHE A 204 10.10 3.47 12.74
CA PHE A 204 9.38 3.77 13.98
C PHE A 204 9.14 2.52 14.84
N PRO A 205 10.18 1.76 15.22
CA PRO A 205 10.02 0.48 15.92
C PRO A 205 9.36 0.62 17.30
N LYS A 206 9.58 1.74 17.99
CA LYS A 206 8.94 2.01 19.30
C LYS A 206 7.43 2.17 19.15
N THR A 207 6.99 2.93 18.15
CA THR A 207 5.57 3.17 17.85
C THR A 207 4.88 1.89 17.44
N VAL A 208 5.52 1.07 16.60
CA VAL A 208 5.01 -0.26 16.21
C VAL A 208 4.84 -1.17 17.42
N ALA A 209 5.83 -1.24 18.30
CA ALA A 209 5.76 -2.06 19.51
C ALA A 209 4.66 -1.59 20.48
N LYS A 210 4.51 -0.27 20.64
CA LYS A 210 3.49 0.32 21.53
C LYS A 210 2.06 0.07 21.02
N LEU A 211 1.85 0.09 19.71
CA LEU A 211 0.51 0.00 19.10
C LEU A 211 0.09 -1.43 18.74
N GLY A 212 0.99 -2.42 18.80
CA GLY A 212 0.66 -3.83 18.56
C GLY A 212 0.04 -4.09 17.19
N ILE A 213 0.60 -3.48 16.13
CA ILE A 213 0.06 -3.54 14.78
C ILE A 213 0.05 -4.97 14.25
N VAL A 214 -1.14 -5.52 14.01
CA VAL A 214 -1.37 -6.86 13.47
C VAL A 214 -2.34 -6.78 12.29
N TYR A 215 -2.07 -7.56 11.24
CA TYR A 215 -2.98 -7.68 10.09
C TYR A 215 -3.93 -8.86 10.27
N THR A 216 -5.21 -8.58 10.07
CA THR A 216 -6.23 -9.64 10.04
C THR A 216 -6.22 -10.29 8.66
N PRO A 217 -6.13 -11.62 8.54
CA PRO A 217 -6.25 -12.32 7.26
C PRO A 217 -7.58 -12.00 6.57
N VAL A 218 -7.54 -11.84 5.25
CA VAL A 218 -8.71 -11.42 4.46
C VAL A 218 -9.88 -12.39 4.60
N GLU A 219 -9.59 -13.68 4.71
CA GLU A 219 -10.59 -14.72 4.89
C GLU A 219 -11.34 -14.57 6.24
N CYS A 220 -10.63 -14.17 7.29
CA CYS A 220 -11.25 -13.87 8.59
C CYS A 220 -12.13 -12.62 8.50
N VAL A 221 -11.67 -11.58 7.80
CA VAL A 221 -12.44 -10.35 7.56
C VAL A 221 -13.73 -10.67 6.83
N ASP A 222 -13.65 -11.41 5.72
CA ASP A 222 -14.81 -11.80 4.92
C ASP A 222 -15.81 -12.63 5.74
N PHE A 223 -15.32 -13.56 6.56
CA PHE A 223 -16.16 -14.35 7.45
C PHE A 223 -16.89 -13.47 8.48
N ILE A 224 -16.19 -12.54 9.12
CA ILE A 224 -16.78 -11.62 10.11
C ILE A 224 -17.86 -10.75 9.46
N ILE A 225 -17.59 -10.13 8.30
CA ILE A 225 -18.53 -9.27 7.59
C ILE A 225 -19.82 -10.04 7.23
N ARG A 226 -19.68 -11.26 6.70
CA ARG A 226 -20.84 -12.10 6.35
C ARG A 226 -21.60 -12.53 7.58
N SER A 227 -20.93 -12.94 8.65
CA SER A 227 -21.57 -13.34 9.91
C SER A 227 -22.37 -12.19 10.53
N VAL A 228 -21.82 -10.96 10.52
CA VAL A 228 -22.54 -9.76 10.99
C VAL A 228 -23.79 -9.53 10.16
N ASN A 229 -23.70 -9.62 8.83
CA ASN A 229 -24.86 -9.45 7.97
C ASN A 229 -25.95 -10.53 8.20
N ASP A 230 -25.54 -11.77 8.46
CA ASP A 230 -26.49 -12.86 8.74
C ASP A 230 -27.19 -12.67 10.09
N ILE A 231 -26.46 -12.22 11.13
CA ILE A 231 -27.05 -11.87 12.43
C ILE A 231 -28.02 -10.67 12.29
N LEU A 232 -27.63 -9.64 11.52
CA LEU A 232 -28.51 -8.50 11.26
C LEU A 232 -29.82 -8.97 10.61
N LYS A 233 -29.77 -9.91 9.69
CA LYS A 233 -30.97 -10.47 9.05
C LYS A 233 -31.83 -11.29 10.00
N SER A 234 -31.21 -12.21 10.76
CA SER A 234 -31.94 -13.15 11.63
C SER A 234 -32.56 -12.48 12.83
N ASP A 235 -31.83 -11.60 13.50
CA ASP A 235 -32.17 -11.08 14.81
C ASP A 235 -32.78 -9.67 14.76
N PHE A 236 -32.43 -8.88 13.73
CA PHE A 236 -32.85 -7.48 13.61
C PHE A 236 -33.70 -7.20 12.36
N GLY A 237 -33.84 -8.14 11.44
CA GLY A 237 -34.63 -7.98 10.23
C GLY A 237 -34.09 -6.95 9.25
N CYS A 238 -32.79 -6.62 9.33
CA CYS A 238 -32.12 -5.65 8.47
C CYS A 238 -30.80 -6.22 7.93
N THR A 239 -30.14 -5.48 7.05
CA THR A 239 -28.88 -5.85 6.39
C THR A 239 -27.85 -4.72 6.50
N LEU A 240 -26.59 -5.01 6.18
CA LEU A 240 -25.55 -4.00 6.07
C LEU A 240 -25.86 -2.91 5.03
N SER A 241 -26.74 -3.19 4.05
CA SER A 241 -27.18 -2.24 3.01
C SER A 241 -28.26 -1.27 3.50
N ASP A 242 -29.03 -1.65 4.52
CA ASP A 242 -30.22 -0.89 4.90
C ASP A 242 -29.86 0.49 5.48
N LYS A 243 -30.75 1.45 5.25
CA LYS A 243 -30.63 2.83 5.75
C LYS A 243 -30.63 2.85 7.27
N ASN A 244 -29.80 3.70 7.86
CA ASN A 244 -29.60 3.85 9.29
C ASN A 244 -28.89 2.68 9.99
N VAL A 245 -28.41 1.69 9.23
CA VAL A 245 -27.46 0.70 9.75
C VAL A 245 -26.06 1.31 9.63
N ASN A 246 -25.63 1.98 10.69
CA ASN A 246 -24.32 2.60 10.75
C ASN A 246 -23.24 1.58 11.06
N ILE A 247 -22.10 1.70 10.37
CA ILE A 247 -20.96 0.80 10.47
C ILE A 247 -19.79 1.60 11.03
N LEU A 248 -19.20 1.15 12.12
CA LEU A 248 -18.04 1.78 12.73
C LEU A 248 -16.89 0.79 12.81
N ASP A 249 -15.76 1.14 12.22
CA ASP A 249 -14.47 0.50 12.44
C ASP A 249 -13.58 1.45 13.27
N PRO A 250 -13.50 1.26 14.60
CA PRO A 250 -12.78 2.17 15.48
C PRO A 250 -11.26 2.01 15.43
N PHE A 251 -10.75 1.00 14.72
CA PHE A 251 -9.33 0.66 14.58
C PHE A 251 -9.03 0.21 13.15
N VAL A 252 -9.37 1.05 12.18
CA VAL A 252 -9.46 0.69 10.76
C VAL A 252 -8.13 0.22 10.16
N GLY A 253 -7.00 0.56 10.76
CA GLY A 253 -5.67 0.20 10.26
C GLY A 253 -5.46 0.71 8.84
N THR A 254 -5.22 -0.20 7.91
CA THR A 254 -5.06 0.12 6.48
C THR A 254 -6.37 -0.01 5.67
N GLY A 255 -7.50 -0.06 6.34
CA GLY A 255 -8.83 -0.07 5.70
C GLY A 255 -9.33 -1.44 5.24
N THR A 256 -8.72 -2.54 5.67
CA THR A 256 -9.03 -3.88 5.16
C THR A 256 -10.50 -4.27 5.36
N PHE A 257 -11.07 -4.03 6.55
CA PHE A 257 -12.49 -4.35 6.81
C PHE A 257 -13.42 -3.56 5.90
N ILE A 258 -13.20 -2.26 5.75
CA ILE A 258 -14.08 -1.40 4.95
C ILE A 258 -13.95 -1.69 3.46
N THR A 259 -12.73 -1.86 2.95
CA THR A 259 -12.52 -2.23 1.54
C THR A 259 -13.18 -3.57 1.21
N ARG A 260 -13.02 -4.58 2.08
CA ARG A 260 -13.69 -5.88 1.91
C ARG A 260 -15.20 -5.79 2.02
N LEU A 261 -15.72 -4.96 2.93
CA LEU A 261 -17.15 -4.69 3.04
C LEU A 261 -17.70 -4.10 1.74
N LEU A 262 -17.07 -3.06 1.19
CA LEU A 262 -17.48 -2.45 -0.08
C LEU A 262 -17.46 -3.47 -1.24
N GLN A 263 -16.46 -4.32 -1.31
CA GLN A 263 -16.30 -5.35 -2.34
C GLN A 263 -17.17 -6.59 -2.13
N SER A 264 -17.76 -6.78 -0.94
CA SER A 264 -18.48 -8.01 -0.57
C SER A 264 -19.75 -8.29 -1.37
N GLY A 265 -20.32 -7.25 -2.00
CA GLY A 265 -21.64 -7.30 -2.64
C GLY A 265 -22.82 -7.31 -1.65
N LEU A 266 -22.57 -7.18 -0.33
CA LEU A 266 -23.60 -7.10 0.70
C LEU A 266 -24.27 -5.74 0.77
N ILE A 267 -23.57 -4.68 0.36
CA ILE A 267 -24.11 -3.35 0.13
C ILE A 267 -24.56 -3.28 -1.33
N LYS A 268 -25.83 -2.96 -1.56
CA LYS A 268 -26.39 -2.84 -2.91
C LYS A 268 -25.76 -1.65 -3.65
N PRO A 269 -25.59 -1.71 -4.97
CA PRO A 269 -25.00 -0.62 -5.75
C PRO A 269 -25.68 0.73 -5.53
N GLU A 270 -27.00 0.78 -5.42
CA GLU A 270 -27.78 1.98 -5.15
C GLU A 270 -27.57 2.59 -3.76
N ASP A 271 -27.09 1.80 -2.80
CA ASP A 271 -26.85 2.21 -1.42
C ASP A 271 -25.38 2.59 -1.15
N LEU A 272 -24.46 2.20 -2.05
CA LEU A 272 -22.99 2.37 -1.87
C LEU A 272 -22.62 3.81 -1.56
N GLU A 273 -23.12 4.80 -2.33
CA GLU A 273 -22.76 6.21 -2.11
C GLU A 273 -23.26 6.72 -0.76
N ARG A 274 -24.51 6.35 -0.38
CA ARG A 274 -25.05 6.73 0.93
C ARG A 274 -24.26 6.12 2.07
N LYS A 275 -23.91 4.83 1.98
CA LYS A 275 -23.08 4.13 2.97
C LYS A 275 -21.72 4.79 3.10
N TYR A 276 -21.04 4.98 1.98
CA TYR A 276 -19.71 5.60 1.93
C TYR A 276 -19.69 6.99 2.55
N ARG A 277 -20.70 7.84 2.28
CA ARG A 277 -20.71 9.23 2.73
C ARG A 277 -21.28 9.47 4.11
N GLN A 278 -22.15 8.58 4.60
CA GLN A 278 -23.02 8.93 5.74
C GLN A 278 -23.13 7.84 6.80
N GLU A 279 -22.80 6.59 6.50
CA GLU A 279 -23.10 5.47 7.37
C GLU A 279 -21.93 4.52 7.61
N ILE A 280 -20.75 4.80 7.05
CA ILE A 280 -19.48 4.12 7.36
C ILE A 280 -18.57 5.13 8.05
N PHE A 281 -18.09 4.76 9.23
CA PHE A 281 -17.23 5.59 10.07
C PHE A 281 -15.97 4.81 10.41
N CYS A 282 -14.83 5.48 10.34
CA CYS A 282 -13.52 4.90 10.63
C CYS A 282 -12.75 5.77 11.62
N ASN A 283 -11.90 5.14 12.41
CA ASN A 283 -10.94 5.85 13.23
C ASN A 283 -9.58 5.16 13.17
N GLU A 284 -8.50 5.94 13.05
CA GLU A 284 -7.13 5.48 13.08
C GLU A 284 -6.22 6.55 13.71
N ILE A 285 -5.39 6.13 14.65
CA ILE A 285 -4.47 7.03 15.37
C ILE A 285 -3.07 7.08 14.75
N VAL A 286 -2.74 6.09 13.92
CA VAL A 286 -1.45 6.03 13.22
C VAL A 286 -1.59 6.73 11.88
N LEU A 287 -0.95 7.88 11.73
CA LEU A 287 -1.07 8.73 10.55
C LEU A 287 -0.87 7.98 9.23
N LEU A 288 0.17 7.16 9.13
CA LEU A 288 0.45 6.43 7.90
C LEU A 288 -0.61 5.38 7.61
N ALA A 289 -1.11 4.66 8.63
CA ALA A 289 -2.21 3.71 8.46
C ALA A 289 -3.50 4.42 8.04
N TYR A 290 -3.80 5.58 8.64
CA TYR A 290 -4.91 6.44 8.25
C TYR A 290 -4.83 6.84 6.77
N TYR A 291 -3.67 7.32 6.29
CA TYR A 291 -3.50 7.67 4.87
C TYR A 291 -3.73 6.47 3.94
N ILE A 292 -3.25 5.30 4.35
CA ILE A 292 -3.43 4.08 3.57
C ILE A 292 -4.90 3.66 3.56
N ALA A 293 -5.58 3.73 4.70
CA ALA A 293 -7.00 3.42 4.80
C ALA A 293 -7.83 4.32 3.89
N ASP A 294 -7.60 5.63 3.98
CA ASP A 294 -8.28 6.65 3.19
C ASP A 294 -8.15 6.35 1.69
N VAL A 295 -6.91 6.23 1.19
CA VAL A 295 -6.64 5.91 -0.22
C VAL A 295 -7.24 4.57 -0.65
N ASN A 296 -7.15 3.53 0.18
CA ASN A 296 -7.69 2.21 -0.15
C ASN A 296 -9.22 2.23 -0.24
N ILE A 297 -9.88 2.88 0.73
CA ILE A 297 -11.34 2.99 0.77
C ILE A 297 -11.84 3.81 -0.42
N GLU A 298 -11.24 4.98 -0.68
CA GLU A 298 -11.57 5.83 -1.82
C GLU A 298 -11.38 5.10 -3.15
N SER A 299 -10.24 4.44 -3.33
CA SER A 299 -9.93 3.73 -4.59
C SER A 299 -10.93 2.62 -4.86
N VAL A 300 -11.28 1.81 -3.85
CA VAL A 300 -12.28 0.75 -3.99
C VAL A 300 -13.67 1.32 -4.29
N PHE A 301 -14.06 2.39 -3.59
CA PHE A 301 -15.35 3.04 -3.85
C PHE A 301 -15.45 3.57 -5.28
N HIS A 302 -14.42 4.27 -5.76
CA HIS A 302 -14.38 4.83 -7.12
C HIS A 302 -14.39 3.74 -8.19
N GLU A 303 -13.66 2.64 -7.96
CA GLU A 303 -13.69 1.48 -8.86
C GLU A 303 -15.09 0.88 -8.97
N LEU A 304 -15.76 0.63 -7.84
CA LEU A 304 -17.11 0.06 -7.79
C LEU A 304 -18.16 0.98 -8.42
N MET A 305 -18.01 2.28 -8.25
CA MET A 305 -18.95 3.27 -8.81
C MET A 305 -18.66 3.63 -10.26
N ASN A 306 -17.53 3.19 -10.83
CA ASN A 306 -17.07 3.54 -12.19
C ASN A 306 -17.17 5.05 -12.46
N ARG A 307 -16.73 5.88 -11.50
CA ARG A 307 -16.87 7.34 -11.53
C ARG A 307 -15.60 8.02 -11.99
N GLU A 308 -15.75 8.96 -12.90
CA GLU A 308 -14.67 9.89 -13.29
C GLU A 308 -14.48 11.05 -12.29
N LYS A 309 -15.54 11.40 -11.56
CA LYS A 309 -15.50 12.52 -10.60
C LYS A 309 -15.08 12.01 -9.21
N TYR A 310 -13.99 12.56 -8.72
CA TYR A 310 -13.49 12.29 -7.38
C TYR A 310 -14.49 12.67 -6.27
N LEU A 311 -14.62 11.82 -5.28
CA LEU A 311 -15.42 12.03 -4.08
C LEU A 311 -14.60 11.52 -2.89
N SER A 312 -14.09 12.44 -2.05
CA SER A 312 -13.31 12.10 -0.87
C SER A 312 -14.12 11.34 0.17
N TYR A 313 -13.42 10.56 0.97
CA TYR A 313 -13.94 9.94 2.19
C TYR A 313 -13.63 10.88 3.35
N ASP A 314 -14.62 11.64 3.81
CA ASP A 314 -14.50 12.64 4.87
C ASP A 314 -14.97 12.10 6.23
#